data_2c00fb5e9f95ac1d7d01da581c675b81
#
_entry.id   2c00fb5e9f95ac1d7d01da581c675b81
#
_cell.length_a   1.000
_cell.length_b   1.000
_cell.length_c   1.000
_cell.angle_alpha   90.00
_cell.angle_beta   90.00
_cell.angle_gamma   90.00
#
_symmetry.space_group_name_H-M   'P 1'
#
loop_
_entity.id
_entity.type
_entity.pdbx_description
1 polymer ?
#
loop_
_entity_poly.entity_id
_entity_poly.type
_entity_poly.pdbx_seq_one_letter_code
_entity_poly.pdbx_strand_id
1 'polypeptide(L)'
;MPRKFKTADYASTLKLTVSLEDAVPPNHLARFIVDVVSQLDLSAIYARYGERGGEALAPEVLLGVVFYGYATGVFSSRKLEKATYESLPFRFVAGDLHPDHDTLAHFRKTFLPELKELFVQILVLAQAAGVLKLGNLSLDGTKIHADASKSKAVSYQRLLELDRQLRAEVDQLFARGEQAEQSDAQAGLVIPDEIALRQERLAQLAQAKAILEARAQARYAAEQAEYQAKVQAREEKARRTKRKPRGKAPKPPTPGPRAKDQYNFTDPESRIMKNSTNAGFDQHYNAQAAVEQDSFLVVANGLSNHPNDQAEALPTLDALAPVLGQPAAAALDNGFFSAANITGMEARGIEPYIATGREPHHQSWQALVAEQPAPPPADASPTVKMAYKLQTDVGHAIYRLRKCTVEPVIGIIKEVLGFRQFSLRGLPAAAGEWCLVCLAFNLKRLHILMAN
;
A
#
# COMPACT_ATOMS: atom_id res chain seq x y z
N MET A 1 20.89 -59.10 2.35
CA MET A 1 21.87 -58.23 1.67
C MET A 1 21.70 -56.80 2.17
N PRO A 2 22.77 -56.11 2.51
CA PRO A 2 22.63 -54.69 2.93
C PRO A 2 22.12 -53.85 1.76
N ARG A 3 21.22 -52.89 2.08
CA ARG A 3 20.58 -52.00 1.10
C ARG A 3 21.66 -51.14 0.45
N LYS A 4 21.79 -51.18 -0.87
CA LYS A 4 22.71 -50.34 -1.62
C LYS A 4 22.06 -48.93 -1.80
N PHE A 5 22.79 -47.89 -1.45
CA PHE A 5 22.37 -46.49 -1.67
C PHE A 5 23.11 -45.96 -2.90
N LYS A 6 22.38 -45.16 -3.70
CA LYS A 6 23.03 -44.35 -4.76
C LYS A 6 23.69 -43.15 -4.06
N THR A 7 24.98 -43.01 -4.26
CA THR A 7 25.75 -41.85 -3.78
C THR A 7 25.79 -40.78 -4.86
N ALA A 8 25.85 -39.51 -4.43
CA ALA A 8 25.98 -38.39 -5.35
C ALA A 8 27.37 -38.39 -6.00
N ASP A 9 27.40 -38.28 -7.33
CA ASP A 9 28.63 -38.03 -8.08
C ASP A 9 28.71 -36.55 -8.50
N TYR A 10 29.46 -35.79 -7.75
CA TYR A 10 29.67 -34.36 -8.00
C TYR A 10 30.66 -34.08 -9.14
N ALA A 11 31.36 -35.10 -9.65
CA ALA A 11 32.28 -34.99 -10.76
C ALA A 11 31.64 -35.35 -12.11
N SER A 12 30.36 -35.78 -12.10
CA SER A 12 29.66 -36.12 -13.32
C SER A 12 29.49 -34.89 -14.25
N THR A 13 29.88 -35.08 -15.52
CA THR A 13 29.80 -34.04 -16.54
C THR A 13 28.43 -34.03 -17.18
N LEU A 14 27.67 -32.92 -17.01
CA LEU A 14 26.42 -32.69 -17.71
C LEU A 14 26.72 -32.12 -19.10
N LYS A 15 26.51 -32.90 -20.17
CA LYS A 15 26.55 -32.42 -21.57
C LYS A 15 25.10 -32.21 -22.07
N LEU A 16 24.47 -31.11 -21.61
CA LEU A 16 23.13 -30.75 -22.08
C LEU A 16 23.22 -29.42 -22.86
N THR A 17 23.04 -29.51 -24.19
CA THR A 17 22.75 -28.33 -25.01
C THR A 17 21.23 -28.20 -25.06
N VAL A 18 20.67 -27.29 -24.23
CA VAL A 18 19.23 -27.03 -24.17
C VAL A 18 19.05 -25.57 -24.52
N SER A 19 18.15 -25.26 -25.48
CA SER A 19 17.76 -23.86 -25.70
C SER A 19 16.96 -23.33 -24.49
N LEU A 20 17.00 -22.03 -24.25
CA LEU A 20 16.17 -21.43 -23.22
C LEU A 20 14.68 -21.69 -23.47
N GLU A 21 14.29 -21.73 -24.74
CA GLU A 21 12.93 -22.02 -25.15
C GLU A 21 12.50 -23.43 -24.76
N ASP A 22 13.34 -24.43 -24.94
CA ASP A 22 13.04 -25.82 -24.55
C ASP A 22 13.14 -26.04 -23.03
N ALA A 23 13.90 -25.19 -22.32
CA ALA A 23 14.12 -25.29 -20.88
C ALA A 23 12.92 -24.90 -20.01
N VAL A 24 11.95 -24.18 -20.57
CA VAL A 24 10.78 -23.70 -19.83
C VAL A 24 9.51 -24.33 -20.44
N PRO A 25 8.66 -25.02 -19.64
CA PRO A 25 7.44 -25.63 -20.14
C PRO A 25 6.52 -24.65 -20.88
N PRO A 26 5.74 -25.09 -21.89
CA PRO A 26 4.86 -24.18 -22.66
C PRO A 26 3.89 -23.37 -21.84
N ASN A 27 3.31 -23.97 -20.78
CA ASN A 27 2.33 -23.32 -19.91
C ASN A 27 2.96 -22.65 -18.68
N HIS A 28 4.25 -22.32 -18.70
CA HIS A 28 4.92 -21.75 -17.55
C HIS A 28 4.64 -20.25 -17.43
N LEU A 29 4.47 -19.75 -16.19
CA LEU A 29 4.22 -18.33 -15.89
C LEU A 29 5.26 -17.40 -16.52
N ALA A 30 6.51 -17.81 -16.65
CA ALA A 30 7.57 -17.02 -17.27
C ALA A 30 7.27 -16.70 -18.75
N ARG A 31 6.77 -17.68 -19.52
CA ARG A 31 6.36 -17.47 -20.92
C ARG A 31 5.17 -16.53 -20.99
N PHE A 32 4.17 -16.78 -20.16
CA PHE A 32 2.99 -15.92 -20.10
C PHE A 32 3.35 -14.45 -19.82
N ILE A 33 4.29 -14.20 -18.90
CA ILE A 33 4.73 -12.83 -18.58
C ILE A 33 5.46 -12.20 -19.77
N VAL A 34 6.34 -12.94 -20.46
CA VAL A 34 7.01 -12.42 -21.67
C VAL A 34 5.98 -12.08 -22.74
N ASP A 35 5.01 -12.96 -22.97
CA ASP A 35 3.95 -12.77 -23.97
C ASP A 35 3.08 -11.53 -23.62
N VAL A 36 2.70 -11.37 -22.36
CA VAL A 36 1.95 -10.17 -21.92
C VAL A 36 2.79 -8.91 -22.09
N VAL A 37 4.05 -8.91 -21.66
CA VAL A 37 4.93 -7.74 -21.78
C VAL A 37 5.09 -7.30 -23.24
N SER A 38 5.16 -8.26 -24.17
CA SER A 38 5.27 -7.96 -25.62
C SER A 38 4.02 -7.26 -26.21
N GLN A 39 2.88 -7.33 -25.51
CA GLN A 39 1.61 -6.71 -25.93
C GLN A 39 1.38 -5.34 -25.29
N LEU A 40 2.23 -4.93 -24.33
CA LEU A 40 2.09 -3.65 -23.65
C LEU A 40 2.65 -2.50 -24.50
N ASP A 41 1.98 -1.36 -24.45
CA ASP A 41 2.55 -0.12 -24.99
C ASP A 41 3.59 0.44 -24.00
N LEU A 42 4.86 0.38 -24.40
CA LEU A 42 6.01 0.84 -23.64
C LEU A 42 6.55 2.16 -24.15
N SER A 43 5.85 2.84 -25.06
CA SER A 43 6.30 4.11 -25.69
C SER A 43 6.66 5.18 -24.66
N ALA A 44 5.89 5.31 -23.56
CA ALA A 44 6.17 6.24 -22.47
C ALA A 44 7.49 5.93 -21.74
N ILE A 45 7.84 4.65 -21.61
CA ILE A 45 9.11 4.20 -21.02
C ILE A 45 10.24 4.51 -21.99
N TYR A 46 10.11 4.13 -23.25
CA TYR A 46 11.11 4.38 -24.29
C TYR A 46 11.40 5.87 -24.47
N ALA A 47 10.40 6.72 -24.41
CA ALA A 47 10.54 8.17 -24.53
C ALA A 47 11.45 8.80 -23.44
N ARG A 48 11.69 8.11 -22.34
CA ARG A 48 12.59 8.58 -21.26
C ARG A 48 14.05 8.17 -21.45
N TYR A 49 14.35 7.32 -22.45
CA TYR A 49 15.72 6.99 -22.82
C TYR A 49 16.27 8.04 -23.77
N GLY A 50 17.44 8.59 -23.44
CA GLY A 50 18.10 9.59 -24.28
C GLY A 50 18.84 8.96 -25.47
N GLU A 51 19.14 9.77 -26.48
CA GLU A 51 19.91 9.35 -27.65
C GLU A 51 21.41 9.13 -27.35
N ARG A 52 21.89 9.60 -26.20
CA ARG A 52 23.30 9.50 -25.78
C ARG A 52 23.46 8.50 -24.66
N GLY A 53 24.49 7.65 -24.78
CA GLY A 53 24.84 6.66 -23.77
C GLY A 53 25.37 5.37 -24.39
N GLY A 54 25.71 4.38 -23.57
CA GLY A 54 26.03 3.02 -23.99
C GLY A 54 24.75 2.25 -24.36
N GLU A 55 24.92 1.03 -24.86
CA GLU A 55 23.82 0.12 -25.14
C GLU A 55 23.02 -0.18 -23.86
N ALA A 56 21.73 0.16 -23.87
CA ALA A 56 20.83 -0.05 -22.73
C ALA A 56 20.12 -1.39 -22.87
N LEU A 57 19.77 -2.00 -21.73
CA LEU A 57 18.88 -3.16 -21.72
C LEU A 57 17.47 -2.73 -22.15
N ALA A 58 16.84 -3.53 -22.99
CA ALA A 58 15.47 -3.26 -23.43
C ALA A 58 14.51 -3.21 -22.24
N PRO A 59 13.59 -2.24 -22.17
CA PRO A 59 12.59 -2.12 -21.10
C PRO A 59 11.78 -3.41 -20.89
N GLU A 60 11.48 -4.14 -21.95
CA GLU A 60 10.76 -5.43 -21.89
C GLU A 60 11.49 -6.46 -21.03
N VAL A 61 12.81 -6.53 -21.13
CA VAL A 61 13.64 -7.44 -20.33
C VAL A 61 13.56 -7.06 -18.86
N LEU A 62 13.74 -5.78 -18.55
CA LEU A 62 13.71 -5.28 -17.18
C LEU A 62 12.32 -5.44 -16.55
N LEU A 63 11.26 -5.11 -17.29
CA LEU A 63 9.87 -5.33 -16.88
C LEU A 63 9.58 -6.80 -16.65
N GLY A 64 9.96 -7.67 -17.59
CA GLY A 64 9.78 -9.10 -17.48
C GLY A 64 10.40 -9.66 -16.20
N VAL A 65 11.68 -9.32 -15.93
CA VAL A 65 12.40 -9.75 -14.72
C VAL A 65 11.70 -9.24 -13.45
N VAL A 66 11.29 -7.96 -13.43
CA VAL A 66 10.61 -7.36 -12.27
C VAL A 66 9.23 -7.99 -12.08
N PHE A 67 8.41 -8.14 -13.12
CA PHE A 67 7.07 -8.71 -13.03
C PHE A 67 7.10 -10.17 -12.62
N TYR A 68 7.98 -10.96 -13.24
CA TYR A 68 8.14 -12.37 -12.87
C TYR A 68 8.65 -12.53 -11.44
N GLY A 69 9.59 -11.67 -11.03
CA GLY A 69 10.09 -11.64 -9.66
C GLY A 69 9.00 -11.38 -8.65
N TYR A 70 8.23 -10.32 -8.84
CA TYR A 70 7.13 -9.98 -7.93
C TYR A 70 6.03 -11.03 -7.94
N ALA A 71 5.70 -11.63 -9.08
CA ALA A 71 4.73 -12.71 -9.20
C ALA A 71 5.18 -14.03 -8.54
N THR A 72 6.49 -14.18 -8.30
CA THR A 72 7.09 -15.38 -7.65
C THR A 72 7.65 -15.10 -6.26
N GLY A 73 7.43 -13.87 -5.70
CA GLY A 73 7.85 -13.51 -4.35
C GLY A 73 9.32 -13.09 -4.23
N VAL A 74 9.96 -12.70 -5.33
CA VAL A 74 11.34 -12.19 -5.35
C VAL A 74 11.32 -10.67 -5.55
N PHE A 75 11.36 -9.89 -4.45
CA PHE A 75 11.22 -8.42 -4.47
C PHE A 75 12.54 -7.66 -4.46
N SER A 76 13.62 -8.28 -3.95
CA SER A 76 14.93 -7.64 -3.83
C SER A 76 15.67 -7.63 -5.16
N SER A 77 16.16 -6.46 -5.61
CA SER A 77 16.93 -6.33 -6.84
C SER A 77 18.17 -7.24 -6.87
N ARG A 78 18.90 -7.39 -5.74
CA ARG A 78 20.02 -8.32 -5.63
C ARG A 78 19.60 -9.79 -5.78
N LYS A 79 18.42 -10.15 -5.25
CA LYS A 79 17.88 -11.50 -5.45
C LYS A 79 17.41 -11.71 -6.88
N LEU A 80 16.86 -10.67 -7.54
CA LEU A 80 16.48 -10.72 -8.96
C LEU A 80 17.71 -10.94 -9.85
N GLU A 81 18.76 -10.14 -9.67
CA GLU A 81 20.05 -10.32 -10.36
C GLU A 81 20.54 -11.75 -10.18
N LYS A 82 20.69 -12.21 -8.93
CA LYS A 82 21.12 -13.59 -8.65
C LYS A 82 20.24 -14.63 -9.34
N ALA A 83 18.93 -14.45 -9.35
CA ALA A 83 18.00 -15.38 -9.97
C ALA A 83 18.18 -15.49 -11.50
N THR A 84 18.60 -14.41 -12.18
CA THR A 84 18.89 -14.46 -13.62
C THR A 84 20.10 -15.35 -13.94
N TYR A 85 20.97 -15.64 -13.00
CA TYR A 85 22.08 -16.62 -13.16
C TYR A 85 21.68 -18.04 -12.76
N GLU A 86 20.86 -18.21 -11.73
CA GLU A 86 20.65 -19.50 -11.06
C GLU A 86 19.35 -20.19 -11.46
N SER A 87 18.36 -19.46 -12.00
CA SER A 87 17.02 -19.98 -12.29
C SER A 87 16.72 -19.95 -13.78
N LEU A 88 16.44 -21.09 -14.37
CA LEU A 88 16.08 -21.21 -15.79
C LEU A 88 14.89 -20.31 -16.19
N PRO A 89 13.78 -20.25 -15.44
CA PRO A 89 12.70 -19.33 -15.77
C PRO A 89 13.11 -17.85 -15.74
N PHE A 90 13.98 -17.44 -14.81
CA PHE A 90 14.50 -16.05 -14.78
C PHE A 90 15.44 -15.78 -15.95
N ARG A 91 16.30 -16.74 -16.30
CA ARG A 91 17.14 -16.66 -17.52
C ARG A 91 16.30 -16.52 -18.77
N PHE A 92 15.22 -17.30 -18.87
CA PHE A 92 14.27 -17.23 -19.99
C PHE A 92 13.66 -15.82 -20.10
N VAL A 93 13.09 -15.31 -19.00
CA VAL A 93 12.47 -13.97 -18.98
C VAL A 93 13.48 -12.87 -19.30
N ALA A 94 14.73 -13.03 -18.86
CA ALA A 94 15.81 -12.09 -19.14
C ALA A 94 16.45 -12.27 -20.53
N GLY A 95 16.06 -13.27 -21.31
CA GLY A 95 16.71 -13.59 -22.60
C GLY A 95 18.20 -13.91 -22.45
N ASP A 96 18.58 -14.58 -21.35
CA ASP A 96 19.96 -14.87 -20.93
C ASP A 96 20.81 -13.63 -20.61
N LEU A 97 20.17 -12.45 -20.46
CA LEU A 97 20.80 -11.25 -19.95
C LEU A 97 20.77 -11.24 -18.42
N HIS A 98 21.75 -10.57 -17.84
CA HIS A 98 21.91 -10.51 -16.38
C HIS A 98 21.97 -9.06 -15.91
N PRO A 99 20.80 -8.35 -15.84
CA PRO A 99 20.74 -7.00 -15.32
C PRO A 99 21.28 -6.96 -13.89
N ASP A 100 22.21 -6.07 -13.61
CA ASP A 100 22.70 -5.86 -12.25
C ASP A 100 21.62 -5.26 -11.35
N HIS A 101 21.83 -5.41 -10.04
CA HIS A 101 20.84 -4.98 -9.05
C HIS A 101 20.61 -3.47 -9.02
N ASP A 102 21.61 -2.66 -9.35
CA ASP A 102 21.49 -1.20 -9.38
C ASP A 102 20.63 -0.78 -10.59
N THR A 103 20.84 -1.38 -11.75
CA THR A 103 20.01 -1.21 -12.94
C THR A 103 18.55 -1.57 -12.65
N LEU A 104 18.29 -2.74 -12.05
CA LEU A 104 16.93 -3.16 -11.68
C LEU A 104 16.29 -2.23 -10.63
N ALA A 105 17.05 -1.80 -9.63
CA ALA A 105 16.57 -0.88 -8.60
C ALA A 105 16.27 0.51 -9.19
N HIS A 106 17.17 1.02 -10.03
CA HIS A 106 17.01 2.30 -10.71
C HIS A 106 15.80 2.28 -11.65
N PHE A 107 15.69 1.27 -12.50
CA PHE A 107 14.56 1.08 -13.42
C PHE A 107 13.24 1.07 -12.65
N ARG A 108 13.09 0.21 -11.65
CA ARG A 108 11.89 0.14 -10.82
C ARG A 108 11.53 1.51 -10.22
N LYS A 109 12.50 2.22 -9.61
CA LYS A 109 12.27 3.52 -8.99
C LYS A 109 11.89 4.60 -10.00
N THR A 110 12.52 4.59 -11.17
CA THR A 110 12.36 5.61 -12.20
C THR A 110 11.00 5.53 -12.89
N PHE A 111 10.51 4.31 -13.16
CA PHE A 111 9.32 4.06 -13.96
C PHE A 111 8.07 3.72 -13.13
N LEU A 112 8.04 4.08 -11.84
CA LEU A 112 6.86 3.89 -10.99
C LEU A 112 5.57 4.55 -11.55
N PRO A 113 5.60 5.76 -12.14
CA PRO A 113 4.40 6.35 -12.72
C PRO A 113 3.85 5.52 -13.89
N GLU A 114 4.73 5.05 -14.78
CA GLU A 114 4.38 4.27 -15.96
C GLU A 114 3.80 2.89 -15.57
N LEU A 115 4.24 2.32 -14.45
CA LEU A 115 3.67 1.07 -13.93
C LEU A 115 2.17 1.15 -13.65
N LYS A 116 1.64 2.33 -13.31
CA LYS A 116 0.20 2.53 -13.13
C LYS A 116 -0.56 2.39 -14.47
N GLU A 117 0.02 2.88 -15.54
CA GLU A 117 -0.55 2.74 -16.89
C GLU A 117 -0.48 1.28 -17.36
N LEU A 118 0.64 0.60 -17.12
CA LEU A 118 0.79 -0.83 -17.43
C LEU A 118 -0.19 -1.70 -16.63
N PHE A 119 -0.48 -1.34 -15.38
CA PHE A 119 -1.50 -2.01 -14.58
C PHE A 119 -2.87 -1.94 -15.28
N VAL A 120 -3.25 -0.78 -15.81
CA VAL A 120 -4.51 -0.61 -16.55
C VAL A 120 -4.49 -1.39 -17.85
N GLN A 121 -3.39 -1.36 -18.62
CA GLN A 121 -3.27 -2.11 -19.87
C GLN A 121 -3.46 -3.63 -19.66
N ILE A 122 -2.90 -4.19 -18.59
CA ILE A 122 -3.07 -5.60 -18.24
C ILE A 122 -4.54 -5.92 -17.95
N LEU A 123 -5.27 -5.03 -17.29
CA LEU A 123 -6.71 -5.22 -17.06
C LEU A 123 -7.53 -5.11 -18.35
N VAL A 124 -7.15 -4.23 -19.27
CA VAL A 124 -7.76 -4.15 -20.61
C VAL A 124 -7.51 -5.42 -21.40
N LEU A 125 -6.29 -5.98 -21.36
CA LEU A 125 -6.00 -7.30 -21.95
C LEU A 125 -6.87 -8.40 -21.34
N ALA A 126 -7.07 -8.38 -20.00
CA ALA A 126 -7.96 -9.31 -19.32
C ALA A 126 -9.42 -9.21 -19.79
N GLN A 127 -9.92 -7.98 -20.05
CA GLN A 127 -11.25 -7.76 -20.63
C GLN A 127 -11.33 -8.27 -22.07
N ALA A 128 -10.33 -7.97 -22.89
CA ALA A 128 -10.26 -8.43 -24.27
C ALA A 128 -10.23 -9.97 -24.36
N ALA A 129 -9.55 -10.63 -23.42
CA ALA A 129 -9.54 -12.09 -23.28
C ALA A 129 -10.84 -12.67 -22.70
N GLY A 130 -11.80 -11.84 -22.29
CA GLY A 130 -13.09 -12.25 -21.72
C GLY A 130 -13.03 -12.79 -20.28
N VAL A 131 -11.87 -12.70 -19.61
CA VAL A 131 -11.68 -13.19 -18.24
C VAL A 131 -11.96 -12.14 -17.16
N LEU A 132 -12.01 -10.87 -17.53
CA LEU A 132 -12.47 -9.78 -16.67
C LEU A 132 -13.80 -9.21 -17.21
N LYS A 133 -14.86 -9.35 -16.41
CA LYS A 133 -16.10 -8.61 -16.60
C LYS A 133 -16.30 -7.77 -15.36
N LEU A 134 -16.22 -6.44 -15.50
CA LEU A 134 -16.33 -5.57 -14.34
C LEU A 134 -17.76 -5.63 -13.76
N GLY A 135 -17.92 -6.45 -12.74
CA GLY A 135 -19.17 -6.69 -12.03
C GLY A 135 -19.18 -6.03 -10.64
N ASN A 136 -19.35 -6.84 -9.61
CA ASN A 136 -19.30 -6.38 -8.23
C ASN A 136 -17.86 -6.37 -7.69
N LEU A 137 -17.56 -5.41 -6.85
CA LEU A 137 -16.25 -5.29 -6.21
C LEU A 137 -16.30 -5.67 -4.73
N SER A 138 -15.18 -6.17 -4.22
CA SER A 138 -14.89 -6.25 -2.79
C SER A 138 -13.69 -5.36 -2.50
N LEU A 139 -13.84 -4.44 -1.54
CA LEU A 139 -12.79 -3.50 -1.17
C LEU A 139 -12.36 -3.74 0.27
N ASP A 140 -11.06 -3.80 0.49
CA ASP A 140 -10.48 -3.95 1.83
C ASP A 140 -9.10 -3.29 1.90
N GLY A 141 -8.70 -2.93 3.14
CA GLY A 141 -7.41 -2.36 3.47
C GLY A 141 -6.51 -3.32 4.23
N THR A 142 -5.21 -3.19 4.04
CA THR A 142 -4.24 -3.95 4.81
C THR A 142 -3.01 -3.11 5.15
N LYS A 143 -2.48 -3.32 6.35
CA LYS A 143 -1.26 -2.65 6.80
C LYS A 143 -0.05 -3.42 6.32
N ILE A 144 0.84 -2.72 5.62
CA ILE A 144 2.13 -3.22 5.14
C ILE A 144 3.23 -2.40 5.82
N HIS A 145 4.28 -3.08 6.31
CA HIS A 145 5.40 -2.40 6.96
C HIS A 145 6.09 -1.43 6.00
N ALA A 146 6.39 -0.23 6.48
CA ALA A 146 7.29 0.69 5.79
C ALA A 146 8.74 0.23 5.94
N ASP A 147 9.64 0.65 5.05
CA ASP A 147 11.09 0.50 5.22
C ASP A 147 11.62 1.52 6.22
N ALA A 148 11.14 1.40 7.47
CA ALA A 148 11.44 2.31 8.55
C ALA A 148 11.35 1.61 9.91
N SER A 149 12.36 1.79 10.75
CA SER A 149 12.35 1.28 12.11
C SER A 149 11.59 2.21 13.05
N LYS A 150 10.79 1.65 13.96
CA LYS A 150 10.14 2.43 15.03
C LYS A 150 11.14 3.13 15.96
N SER A 151 12.37 2.60 16.11
CA SER A 151 13.43 3.22 16.91
C SER A 151 13.95 4.54 16.31
N LYS A 152 13.68 4.79 15.02
CA LYS A 152 13.99 6.05 14.34
C LYS A 152 12.83 7.04 14.37
N ALA A 153 11.73 6.71 15.06
CA ALA A 153 10.62 7.62 15.26
C ALA A 153 10.81 8.45 16.54
N VAL A 154 10.45 9.72 16.46
CA VAL A 154 10.45 10.65 17.60
C VAL A 154 9.08 11.29 17.76
N SER A 155 8.53 11.36 18.97
CA SER A 155 7.33 12.13 19.26
C SER A 155 7.63 13.62 19.33
N TYR A 156 6.63 14.48 19.06
CA TYR A 156 6.81 15.92 19.12
C TYR A 156 7.30 16.39 20.49
N GLN A 157 6.77 15.83 21.58
CA GLN A 157 7.25 16.12 22.91
C GLN A 157 8.74 15.76 23.07
N ARG A 158 9.12 14.57 22.68
CA ARG A 158 10.51 14.10 22.79
C ARG A 158 11.47 14.90 21.88
N LEU A 159 10.97 15.33 20.73
CA LEU A 159 11.72 16.19 19.80
C LEU A 159 12.06 17.53 20.47
N LEU A 160 11.11 18.16 21.15
CA LEU A 160 11.34 19.42 21.88
C LEU A 160 12.31 19.25 23.06
N GLU A 161 12.29 18.10 23.72
CA GLU A 161 13.23 17.77 24.78
C GLU A 161 14.65 17.61 24.23
N LEU A 162 14.80 16.87 23.13
CA LEU A 162 16.08 16.66 22.45
C LEU A 162 16.65 17.95 21.87
N ASP A 163 15.83 18.82 21.29
CA ASP A 163 16.27 20.13 20.79
C ASP A 163 16.89 20.97 21.92
N ARG A 164 16.18 21.05 23.06
CA ARG A 164 16.69 21.79 24.24
C ARG A 164 17.98 21.18 24.79
N GLN A 165 18.05 19.85 24.89
CA GLN A 165 19.23 19.14 25.38
C GLN A 165 20.44 19.39 24.48
N LEU A 166 20.28 19.21 23.16
CA LEU A 166 21.37 19.40 22.21
C LEU A 166 21.86 20.85 22.15
N ARG A 167 21.00 21.84 22.28
CA ARG A 167 21.41 23.25 22.37
C ARG A 167 22.26 23.49 23.61
N ALA A 168 21.83 22.98 24.77
CA ALA A 168 22.62 23.11 26.00
C ALA A 168 23.99 22.39 25.91
N GLU A 169 24.06 21.22 25.23
CA GLU A 169 25.32 20.53 24.96
C GLU A 169 26.23 21.33 24.04
N VAL A 170 25.69 21.97 23.01
CA VAL A 170 26.46 22.84 22.11
C VAL A 170 27.02 24.05 22.87
N ASP A 171 26.19 24.71 23.70
CA ASP A 171 26.64 25.85 24.51
C ASP A 171 27.77 25.45 25.49
N GLN A 172 27.68 24.26 26.11
CA GLN A 172 28.72 23.71 26.98
C GLN A 172 30.03 23.41 26.22
N LEU A 173 29.91 22.92 24.98
CA LEU A 173 31.10 22.64 24.14
C LEU A 173 31.79 23.93 23.72
N PHE A 174 31.05 24.98 23.39
CA PHE A 174 31.61 26.31 23.12
C PHE A 174 32.37 26.87 24.36
N ALA A 175 31.75 26.82 25.54
CA ALA A 175 32.38 27.26 26.77
C ALA A 175 33.66 26.46 27.10
N ARG A 176 33.67 25.15 26.84
CA ARG A 176 34.90 24.31 26.98
C ARG A 176 35.96 24.65 25.94
N GLY A 177 35.57 24.96 24.70
CA GLY A 177 36.47 25.39 23.64
C GLY A 177 37.18 26.68 24.01
N GLU A 178 36.46 27.69 24.50
CA GLU A 178 37.03 28.95 24.97
C GLU A 178 38.00 28.76 26.16
N GLN A 179 37.66 27.84 27.09
CA GLN A 179 38.56 27.51 28.21
C GLN A 179 39.82 26.75 27.75
N ALA A 180 39.71 25.87 26.75
CA ALA A 180 40.82 25.12 26.19
C ALA A 180 41.79 26.03 25.42
N GLU A 181 41.30 27.01 24.67
CA GLU A 181 42.12 28.02 23.99
C GLU A 181 42.93 28.89 25.00
N GLN A 182 42.36 29.19 26.16
CA GLN A 182 43.01 29.92 27.22
C GLN A 182 44.10 29.09 27.96
N SER A 183 44.05 27.76 27.86
CA SER A 183 44.94 26.85 28.63
C SER A 183 45.99 26.11 27.82
N ASP A 184 46.15 26.40 26.53
CA ASP A 184 47.12 25.75 25.61
C ASP A 184 47.01 24.19 25.58
N ALA A 185 45.86 23.64 25.93
CA ALA A 185 45.67 22.21 26.03
C ALA A 185 45.24 21.58 24.68
N GLN A 186 45.91 20.52 24.25
CA GLN A 186 45.64 19.73 23.04
C GLN A 186 44.20 19.17 22.94
N ALA A 187 43.38 19.30 23.99
CA ALA A 187 41.96 18.85 24.03
C ALA A 187 41.02 19.63 23.10
N GLY A 188 41.45 20.77 22.53
CA GLY A 188 40.61 21.62 21.65
C GLY A 188 40.37 21.07 20.24
N LEU A 189 41.15 20.07 19.77
CA LEU A 189 41.09 19.60 18.38
C LEU A 189 39.83 18.78 18.02
N VAL A 190 39.13 18.16 18.97
CA VAL A 190 37.95 17.32 18.75
C VAL A 190 36.64 18.09 18.96
N ILE A 191 36.67 19.23 19.65
CA ILE A 191 35.50 20.01 20.00
C ILE A 191 34.75 20.55 18.76
N PRO A 192 35.41 21.08 17.71
CA PRO A 192 34.73 21.55 16.51
C PRO A 192 33.93 20.47 15.80
N ASP A 193 34.44 19.24 15.69
CA ASP A 193 33.76 18.12 15.04
C ASP A 193 32.53 17.68 15.85
N GLU A 194 32.64 17.67 17.17
CA GLU A 194 31.52 17.38 18.07
C GLU A 194 30.38 18.44 18.00
N ILE A 195 30.77 19.71 17.87
CA ILE A 195 29.81 20.81 17.66
C ILE A 195 29.12 20.63 16.31
N ALA A 196 29.87 20.36 15.25
CA ALA A 196 29.34 20.16 13.90
C ALA A 196 28.30 19.02 13.86
N LEU A 197 28.60 17.86 14.47
CA LEU A 197 27.69 16.73 14.58
C LEU A 197 26.39 17.08 15.31
N ARG A 198 26.47 17.86 16.40
CA ARG A 198 25.28 18.29 17.15
C ARG A 198 24.47 19.33 16.39
N GLN A 199 25.12 20.24 15.68
CA GLN A 199 24.45 21.23 14.84
C GLN A 199 23.71 20.56 13.66
N GLU A 200 24.33 19.55 13.01
CA GLU A 200 23.65 18.76 11.98
C GLU A 200 22.40 18.08 12.54
N ARG A 201 22.51 17.49 13.73
CA ARG A 201 21.37 16.84 14.39
C ARG A 201 20.29 17.85 14.79
N LEU A 202 20.64 19.03 15.24
CA LEU A 202 19.70 20.14 15.50
C LEU A 202 18.98 20.57 14.21
N ALA A 203 19.67 20.64 13.07
CA ALA A 203 19.05 20.94 11.78
C ALA A 203 18.04 19.85 11.37
N GLN A 204 18.35 18.57 11.56
CA GLN A 204 17.43 17.46 11.32
C GLN A 204 16.19 17.54 12.25
N LEU A 205 16.36 17.85 13.52
CA LEU A 205 15.27 18.05 14.47
C LEU A 205 14.39 19.26 14.09
N ALA A 206 15.00 20.36 13.65
CA ALA A 206 14.27 21.55 13.19
C ALA A 206 13.42 21.23 11.94
N GLN A 207 13.96 20.49 10.99
CA GLN A 207 13.20 20.01 9.81
C GLN A 207 12.02 19.12 10.24
N ALA A 208 12.27 18.16 11.13
CA ALA A 208 11.22 17.28 11.65
C ALA A 208 10.12 18.05 12.36
N LYS A 209 10.48 19.07 13.16
CA LYS A 209 9.57 19.97 13.84
C LYS A 209 8.70 20.74 12.85
N ALA A 210 9.29 21.37 11.85
CA ALA A 210 8.57 22.11 10.83
C ALA A 210 7.55 21.23 10.09
N ILE A 211 7.92 20.01 9.75
CA ILE A 211 7.01 19.05 9.09
C ILE A 211 5.86 18.66 10.02
N LEU A 212 6.11 18.40 11.31
CA LEU A 212 5.06 18.09 12.27
C LEU A 212 4.11 19.27 12.49
N GLU A 213 4.63 20.50 12.54
CA GLU A 213 3.84 21.71 12.66
C GLU A 213 2.97 21.96 11.42
N ALA A 214 3.52 21.79 10.22
CA ALA A 214 2.77 21.88 8.96
C ALA A 214 1.63 20.85 8.88
N ARG A 215 1.91 19.59 9.27
CA ARG A 215 0.88 18.54 9.35
C ARG A 215 -0.21 18.86 10.36
N ALA A 216 0.16 19.40 11.51
CA ALA A 216 -0.79 19.81 12.55
C ALA A 216 -1.66 20.97 12.09
N GLN A 217 -1.10 21.91 11.33
CA GLN A 217 -1.86 23.03 10.75
C GLN A 217 -2.86 22.53 9.69
N ALA A 218 -2.45 21.63 8.79
CA ALA A 218 -3.34 21.03 7.79
C ALA A 218 -4.48 20.24 8.47
N ARG A 219 -4.15 19.43 9.47
CA ARG A 219 -5.15 18.71 10.27
C ARG A 219 -6.12 19.66 10.96
N TYR A 220 -5.62 20.71 11.60
CA TYR A 220 -6.45 21.69 12.29
C TYR A 220 -7.41 22.39 11.33
N ALA A 221 -6.97 22.75 10.12
CA ALA A 221 -7.83 23.37 9.12
C ALA A 221 -8.98 22.43 8.69
N ALA A 222 -8.68 21.15 8.47
CA ALA A 222 -9.68 20.14 8.13
C ALA A 222 -10.67 19.87 9.28
N GLU A 223 -10.17 19.67 10.51
CA GLU A 223 -10.98 19.47 11.71
C GLU A 223 -11.86 20.71 12.02
N GLN A 224 -11.36 21.92 11.73
CA GLN A 224 -12.09 23.17 11.92
C GLN A 224 -13.25 23.30 10.93
N ALA A 225 -13.03 22.96 9.67
CA ALA A 225 -14.08 22.94 8.66
C ALA A 225 -15.19 21.93 9.02
N GLU A 226 -14.80 20.72 9.43
CA GLU A 226 -15.74 19.70 9.89
C GLU A 226 -16.52 20.14 11.14
N TYR A 227 -15.83 20.77 12.09
CA TYR A 227 -16.47 21.32 13.30
C TYR A 227 -17.52 22.36 12.96
N GLN A 228 -17.17 23.33 12.08
CA GLN A 228 -18.11 24.34 11.63
C GLN A 228 -19.34 23.75 10.93
N ALA A 229 -19.13 22.78 10.03
CA ALA A 229 -20.23 22.08 9.37
C ALA A 229 -21.16 21.35 10.38
N LYS A 230 -20.58 20.67 11.38
CA LYS A 230 -21.35 20.03 12.45
C LYS A 230 -22.14 21.02 13.32
N VAL A 231 -21.56 22.18 13.63
CA VAL A 231 -22.25 23.25 14.39
C VAL A 231 -23.41 23.81 13.58
N GLN A 232 -23.18 24.16 12.31
CA GLN A 232 -24.21 24.66 11.40
C GLN A 232 -25.37 23.65 11.25
N ALA A 233 -25.06 22.38 10.94
CA ALA A 233 -26.08 21.34 10.83
C ALA A 233 -26.90 21.16 12.12
N ARG A 234 -26.25 21.32 13.29
CA ARG A 234 -26.91 21.23 14.59
C ARG A 234 -27.84 22.44 14.85
N GLU A 235 -27.42 23.62 14.44
CA GLU A 235 -28.24 24.84 14.54
C GLU A 235 -29.44 24.81 13.59
N GLU A 236 -29.24 24.40 12.35
CA GLU A 236 -30.31 24.21 11.36
C GLU A 236 -31.35 23.22 11.85
N LYS A 237 -30.90 22.07 12.39
CA LYS A 237 -31.78 21.07 12.99
C LYS A 237 -32.57 21.66 14.16
N ALA A 238 -31.95 22.46 15.01
CA ALA A 238 -32.60 23.15 16.12
C ALA A 238 -33.70 24.14 15.64
N ARG A 239 -33.38 24.93 14.59
CA ARG A 239 -34.33 25.86 13.94
C ARG A 239 -35.51 25.13 13.34
N ARG A 240 -35.24 24.05 12.57
CA ARG A 240 -36.28 23.25 11.90
C ARG A 240 -37.21 22.53 12.87
N THR A 241 -36.65 21.95 13.94
CA THR A 241 -37.42 21.18 14.92
C THR A 241 -38.00 21.98 16.07
N LYS A 242 -37.58 23.25 16.20
CA LYS A 242 -37.87 24.14 17.36
C LYS A 242 -37.55 23.48 18.71
N ARG A 243 -36.61 22.53 18.74
CA ARG A 243 -36.18 21.80 19.95
C ARG A 243 -34.67 21.86 20.10
N LYS A 244 -34.20 21.91 21.35
CA LYS A 244 -32.76 21.84 21.65
C LYS A 244 -32.21 20.49 21.18
N PRO A 245 -31.15 20.46 20.37
CA PRO A 245 -30.59 19.23 19.87
C PRO A 245 -30.10 18.33 21.01
N ARG A 246 -30.48 17.05 20.99
CA ARG A 246 -30.01 16.05 21.96
C ARG A 246 -28.55 15.68 21.72
N GLY A 247 -27.85 15.27 22.76
CA GLY A 247 -26.44 14.84 22.71
C GLY A 247 -25.44 15.96 23.00
N LYS A 248 -24.17 15.56 23.19
CA LYS A 248 -23.04 16.48 23.48
C LYS A 248 -22.81 17.44 22.30
N ALA A 249 -22.50 18.70 22.60
CA ALA A 249 -22.06 19.66 21.58
C ALA A 249 -20.74 19.20 20.94
N PRO A 250 -20.52 19.49 19.63
CA PRO A 250 -19.22 19.27 19.01
C PRO A 250 -18.12 19.98 19.81
N LYS A 251 -16.97 19.35 19.94
CA LYS A 251 -15.80 19.98 20.59
C LYS A 251 -14.97 20.70 19.54
N PRO A 252 -14.51 21.93 19.80
CA PRO A 252 -13.62 22.61 18.88
C PRO A 252 -12.28 21.85 18.75
N PRO A 253 -11.67 21.85 17.58
CA PRO A 253 -10.36 21.22 17.38
C PRO A 253 -9.27 21.99 18.12
N THR A 254 -8.19 21.30 18.46
CA THR A 254 -7.05 21.90 19.16
C THR A 254 -5.96 22.24 18.15
N PRO A 255 -5.49 23.51 18.10
CA PRO A 255 -4.43 23.90 17.19
C PRO A 255 -3.07 23.30 17.59
N GLY A 256 -2.17 23.19 16.60
CA GLY A 256 -0.78 22.78 16.80
C GLY A 256 -0.57 21.26 16.91
N PRO A 257 0.71 20.84 16.99
CA PRO A 257 1.06 19.43 17.12
C PRO A 257 0.63 18.86 18.48
N ARG A 258 0.16 17.61 18.45
CA ARG A 258 -0.11 16.85 19.67
C ARG A 258 1.21 16.26 20.19
N ALA A 259 1.36 16.13 21.50
CA ALA A 259 2.56 15.57 22.13
C ALA A 259 2.99 14.19 21.54
N LYS A 260 2.01 13.41 21.10
CA LYS A 260 2.20 12.06 20.52
C LYS A 260 2.35 12.04 19.00
N ASP A 261 2.25 13.18 18.31
CA ASP A 261 2.50 13.24 16.87
C ASP A 261 3.94 12.83 16.60
N GLN A 262 4.16 11.97 15.61
CA GLN A 262 5.47 11.33 15.39
C GLN A 262 6.05 11.66 14.02
N TYR A 263 7.37 11.73 13.99
CA TYR A 263 8.19 11.83 12.80
C TYR A 263 9.19 10.67 12.79
N ASN A 264 9.33 10.01 11.65
CA ASN A 264 10.34 8.98 11.46
C ASN A 264 11.45 9.53 10.57
N PHE A 265 12.70 9.46 11.04
CA PHE A 265 13.86 10.00 10.30
C PHE A 265 14.23 9.15 9.08
N THR A 266 13.83 7.88 9.02
CA THR A 266 14.11 7.00 7.88
C THR A 266 13.05 7.17 6.78
N ASP A 267 11.77 7.22 7.15
CA ASP A 267 10.64 7.44 6.27
C ASP A 267 9.63 8.39 6.92
N PRO A 268 9.75 9.69 6.62
CA PRO A 268 8.89 10.72 7.22
C PRO A 268 7.41 10.54 6.96
N GLU A 269 7.02 9.91 5.86
CA GLU A 269 5.63 9.74 5.47
C GLU A 269 4.98 8.49 6.06
N SER A 270 5.77 7.54 6.54
CA SER A 270 5.24 6.38 7.27
C SER A 270 4.55 6.79 8.58
N ARG A 271 3.66 5.97 9.07
CA ARG A 271 2.94 6.20 10.34
C ARG A 271 2.99 4.97 11.21
N ILE A 272 3.02 5.26 12.52
CA ILE A 272 2.87 4.20 13.50
C ILE A 272 1.42 3.70 13.50
N MET A 273 1.25 2.41 13.24
CA MET A 273 -0.05 1.76 13.24
C MET A 273 0.01 0.48 14.05
N LYS A 274 -1.15 0.05 14.57
CA LYS A 274 -1.26 -1.22 15.29
C LYS A 274 -1.11 -2.38 14.31
N ASN A 275 -0.30 -3.37 14.69
CA ASN A 275 -0.16 -4.60 13.92
C ASN A 275 -1.46 -5.41 13.93
N SER A 276 -1.76 -6.11 12.82
CA SER A 276 -2.96 -6.94 12.68
C SER A 276 -2.98 -8.11 13.68
N THR A 277 -1.82 -8.60 14.10
CA THR A 277 -1.65 -9.72 15.03
C THR A 277 -1.65 -9.34 16.52
N ASN A 278 -2.06 -8.12 16.89
CA ASN A 278 -1.96 -7.56 18.25
C ASN A 278 -0.52 -7.49 18.84
N ALA A 279 0.50 -7.72 18.05
CA ALA A 279 1.90 -7.74 18.46
C ALA A 279 2.55 -6.35 18.58
N GLY A 280 1.79 -5.32 18.96
CA GLY A 280 2.31 -3.97 19.17
C GLY A 280 2.06 -3.01 17.99
N PHE A 281 2.97 -2.03 17.84
CA PHE A 281 2.87 -0.97 16.85
C PHE A 281 4.18 -0.88 16.07
N ASP A 282 4.10 -0.69 14.75
CA ASP A 282 5.24 -0.48 13.86
C ASP A 282 4.94 0.60 12.82
N GLN A 283 5.96 0.99 12.05
CA GLN A 283 5.81 1.93 10.95
C GLN A 283 5.15 1.22 9.75
N HIS A 284 4.03 1.75 9.27
CA HIS A 284 3.24 1.15 8.20
C HIS A 284 2.74 2.21 7.22
N TYR A 285 2.29 1.69 6.09
CA TYR A 285 1.32 2.29 5.20
C TYR A 285 0.04 1.45 5.20
N ASN A 286 -1.08 2.07 4.85
CA ASN A 286 -2.37 1.44 4.68
C ASN A 286 -2.64 1.23 3.20
N ALA A 287 -2.51 -0.02 2.75
CA ALA A 287 -2.65 -0.43 1.36
C ALA A 287 -4.08 -0.88 1.10
N GLN A 288 -4.70 -0.35 0.05
CA GLN A 288 -6.07 -0.63 -0.35
C GLN A 288 -6.11 -1.44 -1.64
N ALA A 289 -7.05 -2.36 -1.76
CA ALA A 289 -7.31 -3.12 -2.95
C ALA A 289 -8.83 -3.25 -3.20
N ALA A 290 -9.25 -2.94 -4.41
CA ALA A 290 -10.58 -3.26 -4.92
C ALA A 290 -10.46 -4.46 -5.86
N VAL A 291 -11.12 -5.55 -5.50
CA VAL A 291 -11.04 -6.84 -6.18
C VAL A 291 -12.38 -7.15 -6.82
N GLU A 292 -12.37 -7.50 -8.10
CA GLU A 292 -13.56 -7.96 -8.80
C GLU A 292 -13.94 -9.38 -8.32
N GLN A 293 -15.24 -9.60 -8.04
CA GLN A 293 -15.72 -10.75 -7.27
C GLN A 293 -15.63 -12.09 -8.01
N ASP A 294 -15.72 -12.10 -9.33
CA ASP A 294 -15.72 -13.33 -10.14
C ASP A 294 -14.29 -13.73 -10.58
N SER A 295 -13.53 -12.78 -11.08
CA SER A 295 -12.16 -13.01 -11.58
C SER A 295 -11.11 -13.04 -10.48
N PHE A 296 -11.35 -12.39 -9.34
CA PHE A 296 -10.37 -12.12 -8.28
C PHE A 296 -9.21 -11.21 -8.71
N LEU A 297 -9.39 -10.47 -9.79
CA LEU A 297 -8.41 -9.47 -10.21
C LEU A 297 -8.52 -8.20 -9.37
N VAL A 298 -7.38 -7.64 -8.98
CA VAL A 298 -7.32 -6.31 -8.38
C VAL A 298 -7.55 -5.31 -9.49
N VAL A 299 -8.66 -4.58 -9.47
CA VAL A 299 -9.05 -3.63 -10.53
C VAL A 299 -8.74 -2.18 -10.16
N ALA A 300 -8.58 -1.89 -8.87
CA ALA A 300 -8.07 -0.62 -8.39
C ALA A 300 -7.25 -0.84 -7.11
N ASN A 301 -6.27 0.02 -6.89
CA ASN A 301 -5.42 -0.02 -5.71
C ASN A 301 -5.08 1.38 -5.23
N GLY A 302 -4.76 1.50 -3.94
CA GLY A 302 -4.39 2.76 -3.33
C GLY A 302 -3.45 2.55 -2.15
N LEU A 303 -2.73 3.59 -1.76
CA LEU A 303 -1.90 3.59 -0.57
C LEU A 303 -2.07 4.89 0.18
N SER A 304 -2.26 4.80 1.47
CA SER A 304 -2.32 5.97 2.34
C SER A 304 -1.48 5.79 3.60
N ASN A 305 -1.32 6.86 4.34
CA ASN A 305 -0.72 6.83 5.67
C ASN A 305 -1.77 7.05 6.77
N HIS A 306 -3.04 6.89 6.47
CA HIS A 306 -4.11 6.95 7.46
C HIS A 306 -4.22 5.61 8.22
N PRO A 307 -4.34 5.64 9.54
CA PRO A 307 -4.37 4.41 10.35
C PRO A 307 -5.70 3.65 10.27
N ASN A 308 -6.75 4.23 9.68
CA ASN A 308 -8.07 3.65 9.48
C ASN A 308 -8.50 3.75 8.02
N ASP A 309 -9.51 2.96 7.63
CA ASP A 309 -9.95 2.81 6.25
C ASP A 309 -11.12 3.73 5.88
N GLN A 310 -11.67 4.48 6.86
CA GLN A 310 -12.90 5.25 6.67
C GLN A 310 -12.85 6.26 5.52
N ALA A 311 -11.69 6.87 5.28
CA ALA A 311 -11.48 7.85 4.22
C ALA A 311 -10.96 7.23 2.90
N GLU A 312 -10.72 5.90 2.85
CA GLU A 312 -10.01 5.27 1.75
C GLU A 312 -10.94 4.69 0.66
N ALA A 313 -12.24 4.52 0.94
CA ALA A 313 -13.18 3.92 0.00
C ALA A 313 -13.25 4.71 -1.32
N LEU A 314 -13.58 6.00 -1.25
CA LEU A 314 -13.77 6.82 -2.43
C LEU A 314 -12.47 7.03 -3.24
N PRO A 315 -11.32 7.37 -2.63
CA PRO A 315 -10.07 7.47 -3.37
C PRO A 315 -9.66 6.17 -4.07
N THR A 316 -9.94 5.01 -3.45
CA THR A 316 -9.63 3.72 -4.08
C THR A 316 -10.55 3.44 -5.26
N LEU A 317 -11.84 3.74 -5.15
CA LEU A 317 -12.78 3.61 -6.27
C LEU A 317 -12.49 4.62 -7.40
N ASP A 318 -12.04 5.83 -7.07
CA ASP A 318 -11.62 6.85 -8.04
C ASP A 318 -10.32 6.47 -8.79
N ALA A 319 -9.55 5.53 -8.26
CA ALA A 319 -8.39 4.97 -8.93
C ALA A 319 -8.74 3.92 -10.00
N LEU A 320 -9.99 3.48 -10.08
CA LEU A 320 -10.46 2.62 -11.16
C LEU A 320 -10.41 3.36 -12.49
N ALA A 321 -9.72 2.76 -13.46
CA ALA A 321 -9.60 3.38 -14.77
C ALA A 321 -10.95 3.38 -15.53
N PRO A 322 -11.39 4.54 -16.06
CA PRO A 322 -12.69 4.65 -16.73
C PRO A 322 -12.85 3.70 -17.93
N VAL A 323 -11.76 3.35 -18.60
CA VAL A 323 -11.76 2.42 -19.74
C VAL A 323 -12.27 1.03 -19.39
N LEU A 324 -12.17 0.63 -18.12
CA LEU A 324 -12.66 -0.67 -17.64
C LEU A 324 -14.18 -0.71 -17.48
N GLY A 325 -14.82 0.45 -17.50
CA GLY A 325 -16.27 0.57 -17.25
C GLY A 325 -16.57 0.90 -15.79
N GLN A 326 -17.81 0.66 -15.38
CA GLN A 326 -18.32 0.99 -14.06
C GLN A 326 -18.81 -0.26 -13.33
N PRO A 327 -18.38 -0.49 -12.08
CA PRO A 327 -18.89 -1.59 -11.28
C PRO A 327 -20.34 -1.33 -10.85
N ALA A 328 -21.14 -2.38 -10.78
CA ALA A 328 -22.53 -2.28 -10.33
C ALA A 328 -22.63 -2.02 -8.82
N ALA A 329 -21.82 -2.70 -8.04
CA ALA A 329 -21.82 -2.60 -6.57
C ALA A 329 -20.42 -2.80 -5.98
N ALA A 330 -20.25 -2.36 -4.72
CA ALA A 330 -19.06 -2.67 -3.96
C ALA A 330 -19.39 -3.03 -2.50
N ALA A 331 -18.75 -4.13 -2.05
CA ALA A 331 -18.86 -4.65 -0.69
C ALA A 331 -17.62 -4.26 0.14
N LEU A 332 -17.86 -3.60 1.29
CA LEU A 332 -16.82 -3.06 2.17
C LEU A 332 -17.09 -3.48 3.63
N ASP A 333 -16.03 -3.51 4.42
CA ASP A 333 -16.16 -3.81 5.85
C ASP A 333 -16.67 -2.62 6.68
N ASN A 334 -16.86 -2.84 7.98
CA ASN A 334 -17.33 -1.79 8.90
C ASN A 334 -16.34 -0.63 9.08
N GLY A 335 -15.05 -0.83 8.78
CA GLY A 335 -14.03 0.23 8.86
C GLY A 335 -14.28 1.38 7.89
N PHE A 336 -14.97 1.09 6.79
CA PHE A 336 -15.34 2.08 5.76
C PHE A 336 -16.71 2.75 6.01
N PHE A 337 -17.46 2.31 7.03
CA PHE A 337 -18.82 2.80 7.21
C PHE A 337 -18.86 4.29 7.56
N SER A 338 -19.41 5.09 6.65
CA SER A 338 -19.73 6.49 6.85
C SER A 338 -20.85 6.93 5.91
N ALA A 339 -21.62 7.95 6.30
CA ALA A 339 -22.63 8.55 5.42
C ALA A 339 -21.99 9.12 4.15
N ALA A 340 -20.79 9.68 4.25
CA ALA A 340 -20.05 10.24 3.12
C ALA A 340 -19.68 9.15 2.10
N ASN A 341 -19.23 7.98 2.55
CA ASN A 341 -18.93 6.86 1.65
C ASN A 341 -20.18 6.32 0.96
N ILE A 342 -21.29 6.16 1.70
CA ILE A 342 -22.57 5.73 1.11
C ILE A 342 -22.99 6.69 -0.01
N THR A 343 -23.15 7.99 0.32
CA THR A 343 -23.58 9.00 -0.65
C THR A 343 -22.57 9.17 -1.79
N GLY A 344 -21.27 9.10 -1.47
CA GLY A 344 -20.20 9.22 -2.46
C GLY A 344 -20.14 8.06 -3.46
N MET A 345 -20.44 6.84 -3.03
CA MET A 345 -20.56 5.66 -3.91
C MET A 345 -21.83 5.76 -4.77
N GLU A 346 -22.97 6.08 -4.17
CA GLU A 346 -24.23 6.29 -4.89
C GLU A 346 -24.10 7.40 -5.96
N ALA A 347 -23.42 8.50 -5.65
CA ALA A 347 -23.14 9.56 -6.61
C ALA A 347 -22.26 9.12 -7.80
N ARG A 348 -21.46 8.07 -7.61
CA ARG A 348 -20.67 7.41 -8.67
C ARG A 348 -21.43 6.30 -9.38
N GLY A 349 -22.71 6.09 -9.04
CA GLY A 349 -23.54 5.00 -9.59
C GLY A 349 -23.10 3.61 -9.14
N ILE A 350 -22.35 3.51 -8.02
CA ILE A 350 -21.90 2.26 -7.42
C ILE A 350 -22.78 1.95 -6.22
N GLU A 351 -23.46 0.83 -6.24
CA GLU A 351 -24.34 0.43 -5.15
C GLU A 351 -23.54 0.00 -3.90
N PRO A 352 -23.63 0.72 -2.75
CA PRO A 352 -22.83 0.40 -1.57
C PRO A 352 -23.42 -0.76 -0.76
N TYR A 353 -22.56 -1.69 -0.32
CA TYR A 353 -22.84 -2.74 0.66
C TYR A 353 -21.77 -2.69 1.75
N ILE A 354 -22.01 -1.88 2.78
CA ILE A 354 -21.01 -1.60 3.83
C ILE A 354 -21.52 -2.14 5.17
N ALA A 355 -20.75 -2.98 5.85
CA ALA A 355 -21.13 -3.48 7.17
C ALA A 355 -21.38 -2.35 8.16
N THR A 356 -22.47 -2.43 8.92
CA THR A 356 -22.86 -1.43 9.92
C THR A 356 -22.36 -1.73 11.32
N GLY A 357 -21.72 -2.90 11.53
CA GLY A 357 -21.20 -3.38 12.80
C GLY A 357 -20.32 -4.61 12.61
N ARG A 358 -19.69 -5.06 13.69
CA ARG A 358 -18.94 -6.32 13.66
C ARG A 358 -19.92 -7.49 13.53
N GLU A 359 -19.69 -8.32 12.51
CA GLU A 359 -20.43 -9.58 12.41
C GLU A 359 -20.00 -10.52 13.54
N PRO A 360 -20.97 -11.21 14.19
CA PRO A 360 -20.62 -12.28 15.11
C PRO A 360 -19.92 -13.40 14.34
N HIS A 361 -18.84 -13.95 14.93
CA HIS A 361 -18.07 -15.04 14.31
C HIS A 361 -18.89 -16.33 14.09
N HIS A 362 -19.98 -16.49 14.83
CA HIS A 362 -20.94 -17.58 14.69
C HIS A 362 -22.34 -16.99 14.62
N GLN A 363 -22.97 -17.07 13.48
CA GLN A 363 -24.41 -16.81 13.38
C GLN A 363 -25.16 -18.01 13.97
N SER A 364 -26.11 -17.74 14.86
CA SER A 364 -26.99 -18.80 15.34
C SER A 364 -27.86 -19.33 14.20
N TRP A 365 -28.21 -20.60 14.22
CA TRP A 365 -29.11 -21.18 13.22
C TRP A 365 -30.47 -20.44 13.19
N GLN A 366 -30.90 -19.86 14.31
CA GLN A 366 -32.09 -19.03 14.40
C GLN A 366 -32.00 -17.74 13.57
N ALA A 367 -30.82 -17.14 13.46
CA ALA A 367 -30.58 -15.96 12.61
C ALA A 367 -30.59 -16.30 11.11
N LEU A 368 -30.26 -17.55 10.75
CA LEU A 368 -30.29 -18.06 9.38
C LEU A 368 -31.71 -18.39 8.90
N VAL A 369 -32.64 -18.67 9.83
CA VAL A 369 -34.05 -19.03 9.53
C VAL A 369 -35.00 -17.87 9.80
N ALA A 370 -34.52 -16.73 10.31
CA ALA A 370 -35.35 -15.56 10.59
C ALA A 370 -35.93 -14.99 9.30
N GLU A 371 -37.21 -14.66 9.35
CA GLU A 371 -37.91 -13.96 8.24
C GLU A 371 -37.18 -12.64 7.93
N GLN A 372 -37.19 -12.27 6.65
CA GLN A 372 -36.63 -11.01 6.22
C GLN A 372 -37.31 -9.85 6.96
N PRO A 373 -36.55 -8.91 7.54
CA PRO A 373 -37.13 -7.79 8.25
C PRO A 373 -37.96 -6.91 7.28
N ALA A 374 -38.98 -6.27 7.80
CA ALA A 374 -39.77 -5.33 7.03
C ALA A 374 -38.93 -4.14 6.54
N PRO A 375 -39.20 -3.59 5.34
CA PRO A 375 -38.47 -2.44 4.81
C PRO A 375 -38.50 -1.27 5.81
N PRO A 376 -37.36 -0.59 6.03
CA PRO A 376 -37.30 0.55 6.94
C PRO A 376 -38.04 1.75 6.37
N PRO A 377 -38.62 2.64 7.22
CA PRO A 377 -39.23 3.89 6.79
C PRO A 377 -38.32 4.72 5.88
N ALA A 378 -38.88 5.52 4.98
CA ALA A 378 -38.12 6.34 4.05
C ALA A 378 -37.17 7.32 4.72
N ASP A 379 -37.53 7.83 5.92
CA ASP A 379 -36.75 8.73 6.76
C ASP A 379 -35.77 8.03 7.73
N ALA A 380 -35.66 6.69 7.66
CA ALA A 380 -34.74 5.94 8.49
C ALA A 380 -33.29 6.36 8.26
N SER A 381 -32.46 6.25 9.31
CA SER A 381 -31.04 6.61 9.24
C SER A 381 -30.29 5.75 8.20
N PRO A 382 -29.20 6.25 7.60
CA PRO A 382 -28.39 5.48 6.65
C PRO A 382 -27.93 4.13 7.23
N THR A 383 -27.65 4.07 8.54
CA THR A 383 -27.26 2.84 9.24
C THR A 383 -28.38 1.80 9.19
N VAL A 384 -29.61 2.21 9.48
CA VAL A 384 -30.76 1.30 9.48
C VAL A 384 -31.06 0.80 8.06
N LYS A 385 -31.01 1.71 7.07
CA LYS A 385 -31.20 1.35 5.66
C LYS A 385 -30.13 0.36 5.18
N MET A 386 -28.87 0.61 5.51
CA MET A 386 -27.77 -0.27 5.14
C MET A 386 -27.85 -1.63 5.84
N ALA A 387 -28.19 -1.66 7.14
CA ALA A 387 -28.39 -2.90 7.87
C ALA A 387 -29.52 -3.76 7.27
N TYR A 388 -30.64 -3.14 6.90
CA TYR A 388 -31.70 -3.82 6.17
C TYR A 388 -31.23 -4.34 4.80
N LYS A 389 -30.55 -3.50 4.02
CA LYS A 389 -30.06 -3.83 2.69
C LYS A 389 -29.12 -5.06 2.70
N LEU A 390 -28.25 -5.17 3.70
CA LEU A 390 -27.36 -6.32 3.88
C LEU A 390 -28.10 -7.62 4.22
N GLN A 391 -29.34 -7.54 4.75
CA GLN A 391 -30.19 -8.68 5.08
C GLN A 391 -31.06 -9.16 3.92
N THR A 392 -31.17 -8.37 2.84
CA THR A 392 -31.86 -8.82 1.62
C THR A 392 -31.06 -9.94 0.94
N ASP A 393 -31.73 -10.81 0.17
CA ASP A 393 -31.07 -11.90 -0.56
C ASP A 393 -29.93 -11.40 -1.47
N VAL A 394 -30.18 -10.30 -2.18
CA VAL A 394 -29.19 -9.66 -3.05
C VAL A 394 -28.03 -9.11 -2.22
N GLY A 395 -28.33 -8.37 -1.15
CA GLY A 395 -27.30 -7.78 -0.27
C GLY A 395 -26.46 -8.84 0.40
N HIS A 396 -27.08 -9.91 0.89
CA HIS A 396 -26.38 -11.03 1.49
C HIS A 396 -25.49 -11.77 0.45
N ALA A 397 -26.00 -11.99 -0.77
CA ALA A 397 -25.25 -12.65 -1.84
C ALA A 397 -23.97 -11.86 -2.21
N ILE A 398 -24.09 -10.54 -2.39
CA ILE A 398 -22.95 -9.66 -2.74
C ILE A 398 -21.97 -9.53 -1.54
N TYR A 399 -22.50 -9.27 -0.34
CA TYR A 399 -21.65 -8.97 0.81
C TYR A 399 -20.87 -10.20 1.30
N ARG A 400 -21.47 -11.41 1.28
CA ARG A 400 -20.76 -12.64 1.69
C ARG A 400 -19.50 -12.91 0.86
N LEU A 401 -19.53 -12.52 -0.44
CA LEU A 401 -18.40 -12.71 -1.34
C LEU A 401 -17.20 -11.85 -0.95
N ARG A 402 -17.36 -10.77 -0.17
CA ARG A 402 -16.25 -9.95 0.29
C ARG A 402 -15.17 -10.78 0.98
N LYS A 403 -15.56 -11.61 1.93
CA LYS A 403 -14.61 -12.46 2.67
C LYS A 403 -13.93 -13.52 1.80
N CYS A 404 -14.64 -13.97 0.74
CA CYS A 404 -14.13 -15.01 -0.16
C CYS A 404 -13.31 -14.44 -1.32
N THR A 405 -13.26 -13.13 -1.50
CA THR A 405 -12.55 -12.48 -2.63
C THR A 405 -11.38 -11.63 -2.16
N VAL A 406 -11.59 -10.47 -1.58
CA VAL A 406 -10.50 -9.55 -1.24
C VAL A 406 -9.60 -10.07 -0.11
N GLU A 407 -10.15 -10.74 0.90
CA GLU A 407 -9.34 -11.31 1.99
C GLU A 407 -8.35 -12.39 1.49
N PRO A 408 -8.76 -13.39 0.66
CA PRO A 408 -7.82 -14.32 0.03
C PRO A 408 -6.77 -13.64 -0.86
N VAL A 409 -7.14 -12.61 -1.64
CA VAL A 409 -6.19 -11.87 -2.47
C VAL A 409 -5.10 -11.21 -1.62
N ILE A 410 -5.50 -10.49 -0.56
CA ILE A 410 -4.57 -9.90 0.40
C ILE A 410 -3.74 -10.99 1.10
N GLY A 411 -4.37 -12.11 1.46
CA GLY A 411 -3.70 -13.27 2.03
C GLY A 411 -2.63 -13.85 1.11
N ILE A 412 -2.93 -14.04 -0.17
CA ILE A 412 -1.95 -14.52 -1.17
C ILE A 412 -0.78 -13.54 -1.30
N ILE A 413 -1.05 -12.23 -1.38
CA ILE A 413 0.01 -11.21 -1.48
C ILE A 413 0.93 -11.28 -0.25
N LYS A 414 0.37 -11.37 0.97
CA LYS A 414 1.16 -11.32 2.21
C LYS A 414 1.81 -12.65 2.59
N GLU A 415 1.12 -13.78 2.38
CA GLU A 415 1.56 -15.08 2.89
C GLU A 415 2.22 -15.93 1.81
N VAL A 416 1.66 -15.97 0.60
CA VAL A 416 2.18 -16.81 -0.50
C VAL A 416 3.29 -16.09 -1.25
N LEU A 417 3.08 -14.83 -1.65
CA LEU A 417 4.12 -14.01 -2.27
C LEU A 417 5.10 -13.48 -1.23
N GLY A 418 4.70 -13.33 0.03
CA GLY A 418 5.55 -12.86 1.11
C GLY A 418 5.77 -11.35 1.14
N PHE A 419 4.93 -10.56 0.46
CA PHE A 419 5.03 -9.10 0.47
C PHE A 419 4.47 -8.52 1.76
N ARG A 420 5.33 -8.33 2.76
CA ARG A 420 4.95 -7.83 4.08
C ARG A 420 5.55 -6.48 4.41
N GLN A 421 6.51 -6.00 3.61
CA GLN A 421 7.23 -4.76 3.84
C GLN A 421 7.59 -4.11 2.50
N PHE A 422 7.43 -2.80 2.43
CA PHE A 422 7.92 -1.99 1.32
C PHE A 422 9.45 -1.96 1.30
N SER A 423 10.02 -1.85 0.13
CA SER A 423 11.46 -1.62 -0.08
C SER A 423 11.74 -0.16 -0.46
N LEU A 424 10.71 0.57 -0.87
CA LEU A 424 10.79 1.98 -1.22
C LEU A 424 10.25 2.86 -0.08
N ARG A 425 10.82 4.05 0.07
CA ARG A 425 10.49 5.02 1.11
C ARG A 425 9.73 6.20 0.53
N GLY A 426 8.85 6.76 1.35
CA GLY A 426 7.96 7.84 0.96
C GLY A 426 6.68 7.33 0.31
N LEU A 427 5.56 8.02 0.58
CA LEU A 427 4.23 7.58 0.15
C LEU A 427 4.10 7.39 -1.37
N PRO A 428 4.61 8.29 -2.25
CA PRO A 428 4.49 8.10 -3.69
C PRO A 428 5.24 6.86 -4.21
N ALA A 429 6.47 6.63 -3.70
CA ALA A 429 7.27 5.49 -4.12
C ALA A 429 6.71 4.16 -3.59
N ALA A 430 6.26 4.13 -2.33
CA ALA A 430 5.57 2.98 -1.77
C ALA A 430 4.24 2.69 -2.48
N ALA A 431 3.50 3.72 -2.91
CA ALA A 431 2.27 3.55 -3.70
C ALA A 431 2.55 2.93 -5.08
N GLY A 432 3.62 3.35 -5.75
CA GLY A 432 4.07 2.71 -6.99
C GLY A 432 4.49 1.25 -6.78
N GLU A 433 5.18 0.94 -5.68
CA GLU A 433 5.53 -0.43 -5.34
C GLU A 433 4.29 -1.28 -5.02
N TRP A 434 3.27 -0.73 -4.34
CA TRP A 434 2.00 -1.41 -4.13
C TRP A 434 1.26 -1.70 -5.44
N CYS A 435 1.24 -0.73 -6.36
CA CYS A 435 0.69 -0.94 -7.70
C CYS A 435 1.41 -2.08 -8.43
N LEU A 436 2.75 -2.15 -8.37
CA LEU A 436 3.54 -3.24 -8.95
C LEU A 436 3.20 -4.59 -8.32
N VAL A 437 2.99 -4.66 -7.01
CA VAL A 437 2.57 -5.89 -6.32
C VAL A 437 1.20 -6.34 -6.81
N CYS A 438 0.23 -5.43 -6.92
CA CYS A 438 -1.10 -5.73 -7.45
C CYS A 438 -1.05 -6.18 -8.91
N LEU A 439 -0.21 -5.53 -9.73
CA LEU A 439 0.04 -5.90 -11.12
C LEU A 439 0.60 -7.33 -11.22
N ALA A 440 1.62 -7.65 -10.46
CA ALA A 440 2.25 -8.96 -10.45
C ALA A 440 1.29 -10.07 -9.94
N PHE A 441 0.47 -9.76 -8.94
CA PHE A 441 -0.61 -10.64 -8.51
C PHE A 441 -1.60 -10.88 -9.66
N ASN A 442 -2.02 -9.83 -10.37
CA ASN A 442 -2.93 -9.94 -11.51
C ASN A 442 -2.34 -10.79 -12.64
N LEU A 443 -1.07 -10.64 -12.99
CA LEU A 443 -0.40 -11.49 -13.98
C LEU A 443 -0.44 -12.98 -13.59
N LYS A 444 -0.15 -13.27 -12.33
CA LYS A 444 -0.23 -14.65 -11.80
C LYS A 444 -1.66 -15.19 -11.85
N ARG A 445 -2.66 -14.36 -11.51
CA ARG A 445 -4.07 -14.74 -11.56
C ARG A 445 -4.56 -14.93 -12.99
N LEU A 446 -4.21 -14.03 -13.91
CA LEU A 446 -4.53 -14.13 -15.33
C LEU A 446 -3.98 -15.40 -15.95
N HIS A 447 -2.73 -15.75 -15.66
CA HIS A 447 -2.11 -17.00 -16.11
C HIS A 447 -2.98 -18.22 -15.73
N ILE A 448 -3.53 -18.25 -14.51
CA ILE A 448 -4.41 -19.32 -14.06
C ILE A 448 -5.76 -19.29 -14.79
N LEU A 449 -6.35 -18.09 -14.97
CA LEU A 449 -7.66 -17.93 -15.61
C LEU A 449 -7.63 -18.25 -17.11
N MET A 450 -6.52 -18.01 -17.78
CA MET A 450 -6.35 -18.30 -19.23
C MET A 450 -5.87 -19.72 -19.50
N ALA A 451 -5.39 -20.45 -18.48
CA ALA A 451 -5.01 -21.87 -18.62
C ALA A 451 -6.20 -22.83 -18.48
N ASN A 452 -7.35 -22.36 -17.99
CA ASN A 452 -8.59 -23.10 -17.86
C ASN A 452 -9.57 -22.73 -18.98
#